data_333c20155b09e09d7efd039698d588a6
#
_entry.id   333c20155b09e09d7efd039698d588a6
#
_cell.length_a   1.000
_cell.length_b   1.000
_cell.length_c   1.000
_cell.angle_alpha   90.00
_cell.angle_beta   90.00
_cell.angle_gamma   90.00
#
_symmetry.space_group_name_H-M   'P 1'
#
loop_
_entity.id
_entity.type
_entity.pdbx_description
1 polymer ?
#
loop_
_entity_poly.entity_id
_entity_poly.type
_entity_poly.pdbx_seq_one_letter_code
_entity_poly.pdbx_strand_id
1 'polypeptide(L)'
;MFLEMGYRDEVAMDRMCTEFRPWLVRKMQAGEYLEWLVVGTDGEIAAGLGLWLMDWPPHILGPGRWRGNVLNVYTRPEHRRNGLARSLMAKAIEWCRANGVSTVILHASNEGRVLYESMGFAPTNEMRIVLDLVGTKSG
;
A
#
# COMPACT_ATOMS: atom_id res chain seq x y z
N MET A 1 -6.17 -10.83 1.13
CA MET A 1 -5.60 -9.56 0.64
C MET A 1 -4.44 -9.79 -0.31
N PHE A 2 -3.39 -10.49 0.13
CA PHE A 2 -2.20 -10.68 -0.72
C PHE A 2 -2.47 -11.52 -1.97
N LEU A 3 -3.43 -12.43 -1.91
CA LEU A 3 -3.80 -13.22 -3.08
C LEU A 3 -4.32 -12.35 -4.22
N GLU A 4 -4.98 -11.24 -3.88
CA GLU A 4 -5.48 -10.29 -4.87
C GLU A 4 -4.35 -9.57 -5.59
N MET A 5 -3.15 -9.57 -5.03
CA MET A 5 -1.97 -8.97 -5.63
C MET A 5 -1.14 -9.97 -6.43
N GLY A 6 -1.62 -11.19 -6.61
CA GLY A 6 -0.98 -12.20 -7.46
C GLY A 6 -0.01 -13.13 -6.76
N TYR A 7 0.06 -13.11 -5.44
CA TYR A 7 0.87 -14.07 -4.70
C TYR A 7 0.23 -15.44 -4.75
N ARG A 8 1.04 -16.48 -4.99
CA ARG A 8 0.51 -17.81 -5.21
C ARG A 8 1.09 -18.89 -4.31
N ASP A 9 2.18 -18.61 -3.63
CA ASP A 9 2.81 -19.58 -2.72
C ASP A 9 2.15 -19.45 -1.34
N GLU A 10 1.37 -20.46 -0.97
CA GLU A 10 0.64 -20.45 0.29
C GLU A 10 1.55 -20.45 1.52
N VAL A 11 2.68 -21.15 1.46
CA VAL A 11 3.61 -21.19 2.58
C VAL A 11 4.27 -19.82 2.79
N ALA A 12 4.73 -19.22 1.70
CA ALA A 12 5.30 -17.88 1.76
C ALA A 12 4.25 -16.86 2.16
N MET A 13 3.01 -17.04 1.72
CA MET A 13 1.90 -16.17 2.08
C MET A 13 1.60 -16.24 3.58
N ASP A 14 1.55 -17.44 4.14
CA ASP A 14 1.31 -17.61 5.59
C ASP A 14 2.42 -16.97 6.41
N ARG A 15 3.66 -17.17 6.01
CA ARG A 15 4.81 -16.56 6.67
C ARG A 15 4.73 -15.04 6.62
N MET A 16 4.43 -14.49 5.46
CA MET A 16 4.31 -13.06 5.27
C MET A 16 3.21 -12.49 6.16
N CYS A 17 2.04 -13.13 6.20
CA CYS A 17 0.94 -12.67 7.04
C CYS A 17 1.30 -12.73 8.52
N THR A 18 2.01 -13.78 8.95
CA THR A 18 2.43 -13.93 10.33
C THR A 18 3.40 -12.84 10.77
N GLU A 19 4.34 -12.47 9.90
CA GLU A 19 5.32 -11.43 10.19
C GLU A 19 4.74 -10.03 9.99
N PHE A 20 3.86 -9.87 9.02
CA PHE A 20 3.28 -8.57 8.69
C PHE A 20 2.37 -8.04 9.79
N ARG A 21 1.58 -8.91 10.39
CA ARG A 21 0.59 -8.49 11.39
C ARG A 21 1.22 -7.79 12.60
N PRO A 22 2.27 -8.33 13.26
CA PRO A 22 2.91 -7.62 14.36
C PRO A 22 3.53 -6.29 13.92
N TRP A 23 4.13 -6.26 12.72
CA TRP A 23 4.67 -5.03 12.17
C TRP A 23 3.58 -3.98 12.01
N LEU A 24 2.45 -4.38 11.43
CA LEU A 24 1.31 -3.51 11.20
C LEU A 24 0.78 -2.92 12.51
N VAL A 25 0.62 -3.76 13.52
CA VAL A 25 0.13 -3.30 14.82
C VAL A 25 1.05 -2.25 15.42
N ARG A 26 2.37 -2.49 15.38
CA ARG A 26 3.34 -1.51 15.88
C ARG A 26 3.24 -0.19 15.14
N LYS A 27 3.12 -0.24 13.81
CA LYS A 27 3.07 0.97 12.98
C LYS A 27 1.77 1.74 13.20
N MET A 28 0.66 1.05 13.37
CA MET A 28 -0.61 1.70 13.66
C MET A 28 -0.59 2.36 15.04
N GLN A 29 -0.01 1.70 16.03
CA GLN A 29 0.13 2.28 17.38
C GLN A 29 1.03 3.50 17.38
N ALA A 30 2.04 3.53 16.53
CA ALA A 30 2.95 4.66 16.40
C ALA A 30 2.38 5.80 15.54
N GLY A 31 1.20 5.60 14.94
CA GLY A 31 0.63 6.58 14.03
C GLY A 31 1.31 6.64 12.68
N GLU A 32 2.08 5.61 12.33
CA GLU A 32 2.84 5.57 11.08
C GLU A 32 2.15 4.71 10.01
N TYR A 33 0.99 4.19 10.29
CA TYR A 33 0.20 3.43 9.32
C TYR A 33 -1.27 3.77 9.49
N LEU A 34 -1.92 4.11 8.39
CA LEU A 34 -3.33 4.39 8.36
C LEU A 34 -4.01 3.46 7.36
N GLU A 35 -5.29 3.22 7.57
CA GLU A 35 -6.03 2.37 6.66
C GLU A 35 -7.42 2.95 6.44
N TRP A 36 -7.86 2.95 5.20
CA TRP A 36 -9.21 3.32 4.80
C TRP A 36 -9.93 2.07 4.34
N LEU A 37 -11.14 1.88 4.81
CA LEU A 37 -11.93 0.70 4.49
C LEU A 37 -13.27 1.11 3.93
N VAL A 38 -13.78 0.30 3.00
CA VAL A 38 -15.15 0.40 2.55
C VAL A 38 -15.88 -0.82 3.09
N VAL A 39 -16.97 -0.58 3.82
CA VAL A 39 -17.79 -1.65 4.38
C VAL A 39 -19.04 -1.78 3.52
N GLY A 40 -19.32 -2.98 3.08
CA GLY A 40 -20.50 -3.25 2.28
C GLY A 40 -21.77 -3.28 3.10
N THR A 41 -22.90 -3.37 2.42
CA THR A 41 -24.21 -3.42 3.08
C THR A 41 -24.40 -4.65 3.94
N ASP A 42 -23.64 -5.71 3.68
CA ASP A 42 -23.63 -6.93 4.46
C ASP A 42 -22.76 -6.84 5.72
N GLY A 43 -22.14 -5.70 5.97
CA GLY A 43 -21.23 -5.53 7.10
C GLY A 43 -19.81 -6.05 6.85
N GLU A 44 -19.54 -6.60 5.69
CA GLU A 44 -18.22 -7.12 5.35
C GLU A 44 -17.36 -6.05 4.69
N ILE A 45 -16.05 -6.18 4.81
CA ILE A 45 -15.12 -5.26 4.18
C ILE A 45 -15.12 -5.51 2.67
N ALA A 46 -15.49 -4.49 1.90
CA ALA A 46 -15.54 -4.58 0.45
C ALA A 46 -14.22 -4.16 -0.20
N ALA A 47 -13.50 -3.23 0.41
CA ALA A 47 -12.23 -2.73 -0.13
C ALA A 47 -11.42 -2.10 0.99
N GLY A 48 -10.13 -1.99 0.76
CA GLY A 48 -9.23 -1.36 1.71
C GLY A 48 -7.98 -0.80 1.04
N LEU A 49 -7.38 0.17 1.70
CA LEU A 49 -6.12 0.78 1.28
C LEU A 49 -5.32 1.14 2.50
N GLY A 50 -4.07 0.68 2.55
CA GLY A 50 -3.15 1.02 3.61
C GLY A 50 -2.13 2.06 3.17
N LEU A 51 -1.78 2.97 4.07
CA LEU A 51 -0.76 3.98 3.83
C LEU A 51 0.26 3.93 4.96
N TRP A 52 1.51 3.62 4.61
CA TRP A 52 2.61 3.60 5.53
C TRP A 52 3.38 4.90 5.40
N LEU A 53 3.54 5.61 6.53
CA LEU A 53 4.28 6.87 6.56
C LEU A 53 5.73 6.59 6.92
N MET A 54 6.63 7.02 6.05
CA MET A 54 8.06 6.85 6.24
C MET A 54 8.69 8.19 6.54
N ASP A 55 9.55 8.24 7.55
CA ASP A 55 10.37 9.40 7.83
C ASP A 55 11.40 9.50 6.70
N TRP A 56 11.37 10.58 5.96
CA TRP A 56 12.16 10.72 4.75
C TRP A 56 12.97 11.99 4.78
N PRO A 57 14.24 11.96 4.33
CA PRO A 57 15.04 13.18 4.28
C PRO A 57 14.39 14.23 3.38
N PRO A 58 14.55 15.52 3.67
CA PRO A 58 14.05 16.56 2.78
C PRO A 58 14.56 16.34 1.36
N HIS A 59 13.70 16.57 0.40
CA HIS A 59 14.00 16.34 -1.00
C HIS A 59 13.45 17.48 -1.85
N ILE A 60 14.11 17.76 -2.96
CA ILE A 60 13.69 18.82 -3.87
C ILE A 60 12.23 18.69 -4.30
N LEU A 61 11.80 17.47 -4.58
CA LEU A 61 10.44 17.20 -5.05
C LEU A 61 9.44 17.00 -3.91
N GLY A 62 9.94 16.88 -2.68
CA GLY A 62 9.09 16.64 -1.53
C GLY A 62 9.70 17.26 -0.28
N PRO A 63 9.40 18.52 0.00
CA PRO A 63 9.99 19.21 1.14
C PRO A 63 9.49 18.74 2.50
N GLY A 64 8.41 17.96 2.52
CA GLY A 64 7.88 17.45 3.77
C GLY A 64 8.74 16.34 4.36
N ARG A 65 8.57 16.13 5.66
CA ARG A 65 9.30 15.10 6.41
C ARG A 65 8.83 13.69 6.04
N TRP A 66 7.57 13.53 5.65
CA TRP A 66 6.95 12.22 5.48
C TRP A 66 6.78 11.86 4.02
N ARG A 67 7.07 10.61 3.73
CA ARG A 67 6.78 9.99 2.44
C ARG A 67 5.72 8.93 2.68
N GLY A 68 4.64 8.95 1.92
CA GLY A 68 3.59 7.96 2.00
C GLY A 68 3.86 6.80 1.06
N ASN A 69 3.69 5.58 1.56
CA ASN A 69 3.87 4.37 0.78
C ASN A 69 2.55 3.60 0.83
N VAL A 70 1.86 3.53 -0.30
CA VAL A 70 0.58 2.83 -0.38
C VAL A 70 0.83 1.33 -0.41
N LEU A 71 0.25 0.63 0.54
CA LEU A 71 0.33 -0.81 0.65
C LEU A 71 -1.07 -1.41 0.62
N ASN A 72 -1.16 -2.63 0.10
CA ASN A 72 -2.37 -3.45 0.26
C ASN A 72 -3.66 -2.82 -0.24
N VAL A 73 -3.63 -2.24 -1.44
CA VAL A 73 -4.87 -1.83 -2.09
C VAL A 73 -5.63 -3.09 -2.48
N TYR A 74 -6.85 -3.18 -1.99
CA TYR A 74 -7.62 -4.42 -2.10
C TYR A 74 -9.08 -4.10 -2.36
N THR A 75 -9.71 -4.84 -3.27
CA THR A 75 -11.15 -4.81 -3.51
C THR A 75 -11.62 -6.25 -3.70
N ARG A 76 -12.65 -6.64 -2.97
CA ARG A 76 -13.22 -7.98 -3.13
C ARG A 76 -13.75 -8.15 -4.55
N PRO A 77 -13.63 -9.35 -5.13
CA PRO A 77 -14.01 -9.56 -6.53
C PRO A 77 -15.42 -9.11 -6.88
N GLU A 78 -16.37 -9.35 -5.99
CA GLU A 78 -17.77 -8.99 -6.22
C GLU A 78 -18.03 -7.50 -6.16
N HIS A 79 -17.05 -6.72 -5.69
CA HIS A 79 -17.19 -5.27 -5.59
C HIS A 79 -16.28 -4.51 -6.56
N ARG A 80 -15.60 -5.22 -7.45
CA ARG A 80 -14.73 -4.60 -8.42
C ARG A 80 -15.53 -3.82 -9.46
N ARG A 81 -14.85 -2.88 -10.13
CA ARG A 81 -15.43 -2.00 -11.15
C ARG A 81 -16.47 -1.02 -10.63
N ASN A 82 -16.50 -0.81 -9.31
CA ASN A 82 -17.38 0.18 -8.71
C ASN A 82 -16.64 1.44 -8.27
N GLY A 83 -15.39 1.60 -8.71
CA GLY A 83 -14.60 2.78 -8.39
C GLY A 83 -14.12 2.86 -6.96
N LEU A 84 -14.13 1.76 -6.22
CA LEU A 84 -13.75 1.77 -4.80
C LEU A 84 -12.26 2.08 -4.61
N ALA A 85 -11.39 1.48 -5.42
CA ALA A 85 -9.95 1.73 -5.33
C ALA A 85 -9.64 3.19 -5.61
N ARG A 86 -10.28 3.77 -6.61
CA ARG A 86 -10.11 5.20 -6.93
C ARG A 86 -10.58 6.08 -5.77
N SER A 87 -11.71 5.76 -5.19
CA SER A 87 -12.28 6.52 -4.08
C SER A 87 -11.37 6.48 -2.86
N LEU A 88 -10.86 5.30 -2.52
CA LEU A 88 -9.94 5.13 -1.40
C LEU A 88 -8.63 5.88 -1.63
N MET A 89 -8.09 5.77 -2.84
CA MET A 89 -6.85 6.46 -3.18
C MET A 89 -7.03 7.98 -3.12
N ALA A 90 -8.15 8.49 -3.60
CA ALA A 90 -8.44 9.92 -3.55
C ALA A 90 -8.47 10.42 -2.09
N LYS A 91 -9.08 9.65 -1.21
CA LYS A 91 -9.14 10.01 0.22
C LYS A 91 -7.74 9.98 0.86
N ALA A 92 -6.95 8.99 0.54
CA ALA A 92 -5.58 8.89 1.05
C ALA A 92 -4.72 10.06 0.57
N ILE A 93 -4.83 10.43 -0.70
CA ILE A 93 -4.08 11.57 -1.25
C ILE A 93 -4.52 12.87 -0.58
N GLU A 94 -5.82 13.05 -0.39
CA GLU A 94 -6.35 14.23 0.28
C GLU A 94 -5.81 14.34 1.71
N TRP A 95 -5.80 13.22 2.43
CA TRP A 95 -5.24 13.17 3.78
C TRP A 95 -3.76 13.57 3.77
N CYS A 96 -3.01 13.06 2.80
CA CYS A 96 -1.58 13.39 2.66
C CYS A 96 -1.38 14.88 2.45
N ARG A 97 -2.17 15.50 1.58
CA ARG A 97 -2.08 16.96 1.36
C ARG A 97 -2.34 17.74 2.63
N ALA A 98 -3.32 17.31 3.41
CA ALA A 98 -3.70 18.00 4.63
C ALA A 98 -2.69 17.81 5.76
N ASN A 99 -1.85 16.78 5.68
CA ASN A 99 -0.94 16.40 6.77
C ASN A 99 0.54 16.51 6.41
N GLY A 100 0.87 17.23 5.37
CA GLY A 100 2.26 17.52 5.04
C GLY A 100 3.02 16.37 4.39
N VAL A 101 2.33 15.40 3.84
CA VAL A 101 2.94 14.29 3.09
C VAL A 101 2.96 14.70 1.63
N SER A 102 4.13 15.05 1.11
CA SER A 102 4.25 15.65 -0.22
C SER A 102 4.53 14.63 -1.33
N THR A 103 4.92 13.43 -0.97
CA THR A 103 5.25 12.39 -1.95
C THR A 103 4.56 11.10 -1.54
N VAL A 104 3.87 10.48 -2.50
CA VAL A 104 3.18 9.20 -2.28
C VAL A 104 3.67 8.23 -3.35
N ILE A 105 4.13 7.07 -2.92
CA ILE A 105 4.60 6.02 -3.83
C ILE A 105 3.77 4.76 -3.67
N LEU A 106 3.79 3.92 -4.68
CA LEU A 106 3.20 2.61 -4.65
C LEU A 106 3.89 1.70 -5.67
N HIS A 107 3.66 0.41 -5.53
CA HIS A 107 4.07 -0.57 -6.54
C HIS A 107 2.83 -0.96 -7.32
N ALA A 108 2.78 -0.59 -8.58
CA ALA A 108 1.60 -0.82 -9.41
C ALA A 108 1.67 -2.19 -10.07
N SER A 109 0.56 -2.93 -9.98
CA SER A 109 0.36 -4.09 -10.84
C SER A 109 0.04 -3.60 -12.24
N ASN A 110 0.16 -4.49 -13.23
CA ASN A 110 -0.22 -4.11 -14.59
C ASN A 110 -1.67 -3.67 -14.68
N GLU A 111 -2.56 -4.32 -13.94
CA GLU A 111 -3.97 -3.97 -13.92
C GLU A 111 -4.24 -2.63 -13.26
N GLY A 112 -3.53 -2.33 -12.18
CA GLY A 112 -3.73 -1.09 -11.45
C GLY A 112 -3.07 0.13 -12.08
N ARG A 113 -2.09 -0.09 -12.93
CA ARG A 113 -1.28 0.99 -13.50
C ARG A 113 -2.10 2.05 -14.20
N VAL A 114 -3.07 1.62 -15.00
CA VAL A 114 -3.92 2.55 -15.74
C VAL A 114 -4.68 3.48 -14.79
N LEU A 115 -5.21 2.92 -13.71
CA LEU A 115 -5.91 3.69 -12.70
C LEU A 115 -4.97 4.72 -12.05
N TYR A 116 -3.79 4.27 -11.61
CA TYR A 116 -2.87 5.15 -10.90
C TYR A 116 -2.33 6.25 -11.80
N GLU A 117 -2.01 5.92 -13.04
CA GLU A 117 -1.57 6.94 -14.00
C GLU A 117 -2.67 7.97 -14.25
N SER A 118 -3.93 7.54 -14.32
CA SER A 118 -5.06 8.46 -14.47
C SER A 118 -5.23 9.39 -13.28
N MET A 119 -4.69 9.05 -12.14
CA MET A 119 -4.75 9.87 -10.93
C MET A 119 -3.51 10.74 -10.72
N GLY A 120 -2.56 10.69 -11.63
CA GLY A 120 -1.37 11.52 -11.56
C GLY A 120 -0.10 10.82 -11.12
N PHE A 121 -0.15 9.52 -10.84
CA PHE A 121 1.07 8.78 -10.53
C PHE A 121 1.91 8.62 -11.79
N ALA A 122 3.21 8.78 -11.63
CA ALA A 122 4.15 8.65 -12.74
C ALA A 122 5.20 7.60 -12.40
N PRO A 123 5.70 6.86 -13.40
CA PRO A 123 6.80 5.94 -13.17
C PRO A 123 8.03 6.67 -12.66
N THR A 124 8.80 6.01 -11.83
CA THR A 124 10.07 6.53 -11.35
C THR A 124 11.20 5.67 -11.85
N ASN A 125 12.43 6.09 -11.59
CA ASN A 125 13.61 5.34 -11.95
C ASN A 125 14.17 4.52 -10.78
N GLU A 126 13.34 4.23 -9.80
CA GLU A 126 13.75 3.39 -8.69
C GLU A 126 14.11 2.00 -9.20
N MET A 127 15.23 1.48 -8.71
CA MET A 127 15.70 0.14 -9.06
C MET A 127 15.80 -0.69 -7.80
N ARG A 128 15.71 -2.01 -7.94
CA ARG A 128 15.71 -2.93 -6.80
C ARG A 128 16.62 -4.10 -7.05
N ILE A 129 17.36 -4.46 -6.01
CA ILE A 129 18.08 -5.73 -5.95
C ILE A 129 17.62 -6.46 -4.70
N VAL A 130 17.33 -7.74 -4.84
CA VAL A 130 16.98 -8.59 -3.70
C VAL A 130 18.19 -9.42 -3.37
N LEU A 131 18.71 -9.29 -2.15
CA LEU A 131 19.92 -9.95 -1.75
C LEU A 131 19.63 -11.28 -1.05
N ASP A 132 20.43 -12.27 -1.36
CA ASP A 132 20.35 -13.58 -0.76
C ASP A 132 21.20 -13.58 0.51
N LEU A 133 20.58 -13.41 1.66
CA LEU A 133 21.29 -13.24 2.92
C LEU A 133 21.71 -14.57 3.51
N VAL A 134 22.92 -14.59 4.06
CA VAL A 134 23.45 -15.75 4.78
C VAL A 134 22.54 -16.03 5.99
N GLY A 135 22.13 -17.29 6.12
CA GLY A 135 21.23 -17.69 7.21
C GLY A 135 19.76 -17.68 6.83
N THR A 136 19.39 -17.00 5.77
CA THR A 136 18.02 -17.05 5.25
C THR A 136 17.89 -17.98 4.06
N LYS A 137 19.01 -18.50 3.62
CA LYS A 137 19.12 -19.26 2.39
C LYS A 137 18.84 -20.73 2.54
N SER A 138 18.55 -21.16 3.70
CA SER A 138 18.42 -22.58 4.02
C SER A 138 17.22 -23.22 3.37
N GLY A 139 16.80 -22.78 2.52
CA GLY A 139 15.72 -23.47 1.98
C GLY A 139 15.14 -23.53 1.03
#